data_12998111d0b619fe25e515dc716c0460
#
_entry.id   12998111d0b619fe25e515dc716c0460
#
_cell.length_a   1.000
_cell.length_b   1.000
_cell.length_c   1.000
_cell.angle_alpha   90.00
_cell.angle_beta   90.00
_cell.angle_gamma   90.00
#
_symmetry.space_group_name_H-M   'P 1'
#
loop_
_entity.id
_entity.type
_entity.pdbx_description
1 polymer ?
#
loop_
_entity_poly.entity_id
_entity_poly.type
_entity_poly.pdbx_seq_one_letter_code
_entity_poly.pdbx_strand_id
1 'polypeptide(L)'
;MKKKLVIYSVLSLVLLLAVAIVGTSFYMLDYSLGATAGRGDEKGALSAFVKRNPHLKQWADSLRDNKALRDTFIIMPNGERQHAIFVRSSKAEGRTAVVVHGYTDRCYSMLNIASIYQRTMGYNIILPDLHAHGLSEGDDVQMGWKDRKDILHWTSVAERMFRSQGHASQMVVHGVSMGAATTMCLSGDATPAYIRCFVEDCGYTSVWDEFGWEAKKRFGVPEFPLMYTTSALCKLMYGWSFGEASALKQVAKCHKPMLFIHGSKDT
;
A
#
# COMPACT_ATOMS: atom_id res chain seq x y z
N MET A 1 49.68 -20.57 24.40
CA MET A 1 48.85 -21.27 23.40
C MET A 1 47.36 -21.30 23.76
N LYS A 2 46.94 -21.77 24.94
CA LYS A 2 45.50 -21.91 25.31
C LYS A 2 44.69 -20.61 25.20
N LYS A 3 45.22 -19.44 25.66
CA LYS A 3 44.53 -18.14 25.57
C LYS A 3 44.24 -17.68 24.12
N LYS A 4 45.20 -17.88 23.21
CA LYS A 4 45.00 -17.54 21.77
C LYS A 4 43.93 -18.42 21.13
N LEU A 5 43.90 -19.71 21.46
CA LEU A 5 42.90 -20.64 20.95
C LEU A 5 41.50 -20.25 21.42
N VAL A 6 41.33 -19.90 22.68
CA VAL A 6 40.04 -19.42 23.22
C VAL A 6 39.58 -18.12 22.50
N ILE A 7 40.49 -17.16 22.29
CA ILE A 7 40.19 -15.93 21.58
C ILE A 7 39.71 -16.23 20.15
N TYR A 8 40.43 -17.08 19.41
CA TYR A 8 40.02 -17.44 18.05
C TYR A 8 38.67 -18.18 18.02
N SER A 9 38.42 -19.09 18.97
CA SER A 9 37.14 -19.78 19.07
C SER A 9 35.97 -18.80 19.32
N VAL A 10 36.18 -17.83 20.24
CA VAL A 10 35.18 -16.79 20.51
C VAL A 10 34.92 -15.89 19.27
N LEU A 11 36.01 -15.45 18.61
CA LEU A 11 35.87 -14.64 17.37
C LEU A 11 35.17 -15.41 16.26
N SER A 12 35.49 -16.71 16.09
CA SER A 12 34.80 -17.55 15.09
C SER A 12 33.31 -17.70 15.41
N LEU A 13 32.96 -17.90 16.69
CA LEU A 13 31.54 -17.98 17.10
C LEU A 13 30.81 -16.68 16.86
N VAL A 14 31.40 -15.54 17.20
CA VAL A 14 30.81 -14.21 16.96
C VAL A 14 30.61 -13.97 15.45
N LEU A 15 31.61 -14.35 14.63
CA LEU A 15 31.50 -14.25 13.18
C LEU A 15 30.38 -15.13 12.64
N LEU A 16 30.26 -16.37 13.07
CA LEU A 16 29.18 -17.27 12.67
C LEU A 16 27.80 -16.73 13.04
N LEU A 17 27.65 -16.19 14.25
CA LEU A 17 26.41 -15.55 14.68
C LEU A 17 26.07 -14.32 13.83
N ALA A 18 27.07 -13.48 13.53
CA ALA A 18 26.86 -12.32 12.66
C ALA A 18 26.40 -12.73 11.25
N VAL A 19 27.04 -13.73 10.65
CA VAL A 19 26.65 -14.29 9.35
C VAL A 19 25.22 -14.85 9.40
N ALA A 20 24.88 -15.58 10.47
CA ALA A 20 23.53 -16.13 10.63
C ALA A 20 22.47 -15.02 10.74
N ILE A 21 22.74 -13.96 11.53
CA ILE A 21 21.82 -12.80 11.67
C ILE A 21 21.63 -12.11 10.33
N VAL A 22 22.71 -11.82 9.60
CA VAL A 22 22.62 -11.16 8.28
C VAL A 22 21.88 -12.04 7.28
N GLY A 23 22.19 -13.34 7.21
CA GLY A 23 21.48 -14.28 6.32
C GLY A 23 19.99 -14.37 6.64
N THR A 24 19.64 -14.45 7.92
CA THR A 24 18.22 -14.43 8.35
C THR A 24 17.56 -13.11 8.02
N SER A 25 18.26 -11.99 8.16
CA SER A 25 17.72 -10.66 7.82
C SER A 25 17.45 -10.53 6.31
N PHE A 26 18.29 -11.06 5.44
CA PHE A 26 18.02 -11.13 4.00
C PHE A 26 16.80 -11.98 3.71
N TYR A 27 16.67 -13.15 4.32
CA TYR A 27 15.51 -14.01 4.16
C TYR A 27 14.21 -13.30 4.61
N MET A 28 14.24 -12.65 5.77
CA MET A 28 13.07 -11.92 6.29
C MET A 28 12.69 -10.74 5.39
N LEU A 29 13.67 -10.04 4.83
CA LEU A 29 13.44 -8.92 3.93
C LEU A 29 12.79 -9.39 2.64
N ASP A 30 13.34 -10.44 2.01
CA ASP A 30 12.78 -11.05 0.80
C ASP A 30 11.37 -11.62 1.04
N TYR A 31 11.18 -12.32 2.16
CA TYR A 31 9.87 -12.85 2.57
C TYR A 31 8.81 -11.76 2.74
N SER A 32 9.19 -10.60 3.31
CA SER A 32 8.25 -9.52 3.62
C SER A 32 8.05 -8.53 2.47
N LEU A 33 9.07 -8.27 1.68
CA LEU A 33 9.05 -7.25 0.64
C LEU A 33 9.19 -7.81 -0.79
N GLY A 34 9.41 -9.11 -0.94
CA GLY A 34 9.55 -9.73 -2.27
C GLY A 34 8.29 -9.55 -3.13
N ALA A 35 8.49 -9.15 -4.38
CA ALA A 35 7.44 -8.79 -5.33
C ALA A 35 6.54 -9.95 -5.82
N THR A 36 6.73 -11.17 -5.35
CA THR A 36 5.92 -12.35 -5.72
C THR A 36 4.53 -12.33 -5.09
N ALA A 37 4.35 -11.59 -4.01
CA ALA A 37 3.07 -11.46 -3.33
C ALA A 37 2.18 -10.46 -4.09
N GLY A 38 1.03 -10.90 -4.59
CA GLY A 38 0.00 -10.02 -5.17
C GLY A 38 0.03 -9.87 -6.69
N ARG A 39 1.04 -10.36 -7.40
CA ARG A 39 1.00 -10.44 -8.87
C ARG A 39 0.08 -11.59 -9.29
N GLY A 40 -1.03 -11.27 -9.91
CA GLY A 40 -2.01 -12.26 -10.34
C GLY A 40 -2.54 -11.99 -11.74
N ASP A 41 -3.02 -13.06 -12.39
CA ASP A 41 -3.76 -12.93 -13.65
C ASP A 41 -5.04 -12.12 -13.42
N GLU A 42 -5.20 -11.03 -14.14
CA GLU A 42 -6.39 -10.18 -14.14
C GLU A 42 -7.60 -10.88 -14.77
N LYS A 43 -7.33 -11.93 -15.59
CA LYS A 43 -8.38 -12.73 -16.18
C LYS A 43 -9.18 -13.42 -15.07
N GLY A 44 -10.42 -12.96 -14.90
CA GLY A 44 -11.27 -13.47 -13.85
C GLY A 44 -11.25 -12.69 -12.52
N ALA A 45 -10.44 -11.62 -12.38
CA ALA A 45 -10.40 -10.81 -11.16
C ALA A 45 -11.78 -10.25 -10.78
N LEU A 46 -12.53 -9.71 -11.75
CA LEU A 46 -13.90 -9.25 -11.55
C LEU A 46 -14.84 -10.40 -11.16
N SER A 47 -14.69 -11.58 -11.78
CA SER A 47 -15.50 -12.75 -11.43
C SER A 47 -15.19 -13.26 -10.02
N ALA A 48 -13.92 -13.25 -9.62
CA ALA A 48 -13.50 -13.58 -8.27
C ALA A 48 -14.03 -12.57 -7.23
N PHE A 49 -14.02 -11.29 -7.57
CA PHE A 49 -14.64 -10.23 -6.77
C PHE A 49 -16.13 -10.48 -6.56
N VAL A 50 -16.89 -10.73 -7.65
CA VAL A 50 -18.33 -11.00 -7.60
C VAL A 50 -18.64 -12.24 -6.77
N LYS A 51 -17.84 -13.30 -6.87
CA LYS A 51 -18.00 -14.52 -6.06
C LYS A 51 -17.87 -14.23 -4.55
N ARG A 52 -16.95 -13.37 -4.17
CA ARG A 52 -16.75 -12.95 -2.77
C ARG A 52 -17.78 -11.93 -2.30
N ASN A 53 -18.36 -11.15 -3.21
CA ASN A 53 -19.31 -10.07 -2.93
C ASN A 53 -20.60 -10.23 -3.75
N PRO A 54 -21.42 -11.27 -3.52
CA PRO A 54 -22.59 -11.57 -4.36
C PRO A 54 -23.65 -10.47 -4.35
N HIS A 55 -23.72 -9.68 -3.29
CA HIS A 55 -24.62 -8.52 -3.18
C HIS A 55 -24.25 -7.35 -4.12
N LEU A 56 -23.02 -7.33 -4.64
CA LEU A 56 -22.53 -6.35 -5.61
C LEU A 56 -22.58 -6.85 -7.06
N LYS A 57 -23.03 -8.09 -7.28
CA LYS A 57 -23.03 -8.72 -8.62
C LYS A 57 -23.72 -7.86 -9.67
N GLN A 58 -24.94 -7.40 -9.40
CA GLN A 58 -25.72 -6.60 -10.36
C GLN A 58 -24.99 -5.32 -10.76
N TRP A 59 -24.36 -4.64 -9.81
CA TRP A 59 -23.57 -3.44 -10.08
C TRP A 59 -22.31 -3.77 -10.89
N ALA A 60 -21.55 -4.79 -10.51
CA ALA A 60 -20.34 -5.21 -11.21
C ALA A 60 -20.64 -5.66 -12.65
N ASP A 61 -21.73 -6.42 -12.86
CA ASP A 61 -22.20 -6.81 -14.19
C ASP A 61 -22.57 -5.59 -15.02
N SER A 62 -23.29 -4.62 -14.44
CA SER A 62 -23.62 -3.36 -15.12
C SER A 62 -22.37 -2.59 -15.55
N LEU A 63 -21.33 -2.52 -14.73
CA LEU A 63 -20.06 -1.87 -15.10
C LEU A 63 -19.36 -2.58 -16.25
N ARG A 64 -19.38 -3.92 -16.27
CA ARG A 64 -18.81 -4.74 -17.34
C ARG A 64 -19.59 -4.56 -18.65
N ASP A 65 -20.91 -4.76 -18.60
CA ASP A 65 -21.78 -4.79 -19.78
C ASP A 65 -21.85 -3.43 -20.47
N ASN A 66 -21.79 -2.35 -19.71
CA ASN A 66 -21.68 -0.98 -20.23
C ASN A 66 -20.25 -0.53 -20.56
N LYS A 67 -19.25 -1.41 -20.37
CA LYS A 67 -17.82 -1.07 -20.53
C LYS A 67 -17.42 0.18 -19.73
N ALA A 68 -18.03 0.35 -18.56
CA ALA A 68 -17.81 1.51 -17.69
C ALA A 68 -16.56 1.32 -16.81
N LEU A 69 -16.27 0.08 -16.40
CA LEU A 69 -15.03 -0.29 -15.74
C LEU A 69 -13.91 -0.39 -16.79
N ARG A 70 -12.89 0.41 -16.66
CA ARG A 70 -11.79 0.51 -17.63
C ARG A 70 -10.45 0.43 -16.94
N ASP A 71 -9.47 -0.09 -17.67
CA ASP A 71 -8.06 -0.11 -17.28
C ASP A 71 -7.33 1.12 -17.78
N THR A 72 -6.30 1.53 -17.07
CA THR A 72 -5.35 2.56 -17.50
C THR A 72 -3.94 2.25 -17.01
N PHE A 73 -2.97 2.63 -17.81
CA PHE A 73 -1.55 2.54 -17.47
C PHE A 73 -0.92 3.91 -17.59
N ILE A 74 -0.01 4.21 -16.67
CA ILE A 74 0.80 5.43 -16.70
C ILE A 74 2.26 5.08 -16.50
N ILE A 75 3.15 5.94 -16.97
CA ILE A 75 4.57 5.87 -16.63
C ILE A 75 4.82 6.82 -15.46
N MET A 76 5.37 6.28 -14.40
CA MET A 76 5.73 7.02 -13.20
C MET A 76 7.01 7.83 -13.42
N PRO A 77 7.31 8.83 -12.57
CA PRO A 77 8.53 9.63 -12.69
C PRO A 77 9.84 8.82 -12.64
N ASN A 78 9.82 7.63 -12.04
CA ASN A 78 10.96 6.70 -12.02
C ASN A 78 11.07 5.81 -13.28
N GLY A 79 10.16 5.96 -14.25
CA GLY A 79 10.12 5.19 -15.49
C GLY A 79 9.32 3.90 -15.45
N GLU A 80 8.81 3.49 -14.29
CA GLU A 80 8.00 2.29 -14.12
C GLU A 80 6.58 2.49 -14.63
N ARG A 81 6.01 1.44 -15.20
CA ARG A 81 4.62 1.41 -15.66
C ARG A 81 3.72 0.96 -14.52
N GLN A 82 2.76 1.78 -14.14
CA GLN A 82 1.76 1.43 -13.15
C GLN A 82 0.36 1.39 -13.73
N HIS A 83 -0.47 0.55 -13.13
CA HIS A 83 -1.83 0.21 -13.54
C HIS A 83 -2.86 0.74 -12.55
N ALA A 84 -4.05 1.06 -13.06
CA ALA A 84 -5.25 1.30 -12.27
C ALA A 84 -6.50 0.90 -13.04
N ILE A 85 -7.55 0.53 -12.34
CA ILE A 85 -8.90 0.49 -12.89
C ILE A 85 -9.67 1.75 -12.50
N PHE A 86 -10.62 2.16 -13.33
CA PHE A 86 -11.43 3.35 -13.04
C PHE A 86 -12.85 3.28 -13.59
N VAL A 87 -13.74 4.05 -12.98
CA VAL A 87 -15.10 4.28 -13.48
C VAL A 87 -15.37 5.78 -13.48
N ARG A 88 -15.80 6.32 -14.63
CA ARG A 88 -16.30 7.69 -14.73
C ARG A 88 -17.78 7.70 -14.41
N SER A 89 -18.22 8.64 -13.58
CA SER A 89 -19.63 8.86 -13.26
C SER A 89 -20.13 10.17 -13.85
N SER A 90 -21.29 10.15 -14.50
CA SER A 90 -21.95 11.36 -14.97
C SER A 90 -22.52 12.23 -13.85
N LYS A 91 -22.60 11.68 -12.63
CA LYS A 91 -23.12 12.37 -11.44
C LYS A 91 -22.01 12.91 -10.52
N ALA A 92 -20.74 12.81 -10.95
CA ALA A 92 -19.61 13.06 -10.06
C ALA A 92 -19.44 14.53 -9.63
N GLU A 93 -19.82 15.49 -10.49
CA GLU A 93 -19.73 16.93 -10.19
C GLU A 93 -18.34 17.32 -9.66
N GLY A 94 -17.27 16.78 -10.26
CA GLY A 94 -15.89 16.99 -9.85
C GLY A 94 -15.42 16.10 -8.67
N ARG A 95 -16.29 15.27 -8.08
CA ARG A 95 -15.91 14.41 -6.93
C ARG A 95 -15.30 13.09 -7.38
N THR A 96 -14.21 12.71 -6.75
CA THR A 96 -13.44 11.49 -7.09
C THR A 96 -12.97 10.79 -5.82
N ALA A 97 -13.07 9.46 -5.78
CA ALA A 97 -12.44 8.63 -4.77
C ALA A 97 -11.25 7.87 -5.38
N VAL A 98 -10.09 8.01 -4.75
CA VAL A 98 -8.90 7.19 -5.00
C VAL A 98 -8.88 6.13 -3.92
N VAL A 99 -9.02 4.84 -4.28
CA VAL A 99 -9.14 3.75 -3.31
C VAL A 99 -7.92 2.84 -3.41
N VAL A 100 -7.21 2.67 -2.30
CA VAL A 100 -5.87 2.06 -2.23
C VAL A 100 -5.94 0.72 -1.49
N HIS A 101 -5.47 -0.33 -2.13
CA HIS A 101 -5.53 -1.71 -1.62
C HIS A 101 -4.46 -2.02 -0.57
N GLY A 102 -4.64 -3.15 0.14
CA GLY A 102 -3.73 -3.67 1.15
C GLY A 102 -2.57 -4.51 0.59
N TYR A 103 -1.76 -5.03 1.50
CA TYR A 103 -0.65 -5.94 1.22
C TYR A 103 -1.14 -7.21 0.52
N THR A 104 -0.41 -7.67 -0.49
CA THR A 104 -0.73 -8.85 -1.33
C THR A 104 -2.08 -8.79 -2.06
N ASP A 105 -2.72 -7.63 -2.08
CA ASP A 105 -4.01 -7.41 -2.74
C ASP A 105 -3.85 -6.68 -4.09
N ARG A 106 -4.94 -6.28 -4.70
CA ARG A 106 -4.96 -5.58 -5.99
C ARG A 106 -6.20 -4.66 -6.11
N CYS A 107 -6.20 -3.81 -7.11
CA CYS A 107 -7.26 -2.83 -7.39
C CYS A 107 -8.68 -3.42 -7.40
N TYR A 108 -8.90 -4.60 -7.98
CA TYR A 108 -10.23 -5.22 -8.05
C TYR A 108 -10.85 -5.56 -6.69
N SER A 109 -10.04 -5.88 -5.68
CA SER A 109 -10.56 -6.16 -4.35
C SER A 109 -11.19 -4.93 -3.71
N MET A 110 -10.74 -3.75 -4.10
CA MET A 110 -11.25 -2.49 -3.59
C MET A 110 -12.58 -2.05 -4.20
N LEU A 111 -13.15 -2.81 -5.14
CA LEU A 111 -14.46 -2.51 -5.71
C LEU A 111 -15.59 -2.54 -4.66
N ASN A 112 -15.43 -3.27 -3.55
CA ASN A 112 -16.38 -3.23 -2.44
C ASN A 112 -16.48 -1.82 -1.83
N ILE A 113 -15.34 -1.22 -1.46
CA ILE A 113 -15.26 0.16 -0.94
C ILE A 113 -15.64 1.16 -2.04
N ALA A 114 -15.11 0.99 -3.25
CA ALA A 114 -15.38 1.86 -4.38
C ALA A 114 -16.88 1.91 -4.76
N SER A 115 -17.63 0.83 -4.50
CA SER A 115 -19.08 0.79 -4.72
C SER A 115 -19.84 1.81 -3.87
N ILE A 116 -19.36 2.10 -2.67
CA ILE A 116 -19.94 3.12 -1.78
C ILE A 116 -19.83 4.50 -2.46
N TYR A 117 -18.65 4.82 -2.96
CA TYR A 117 -18.40 6.10 -3.63
C TYR A 117 -19.13 6.22 -4.97
N GLN A 118 -19.02 5.19 -5.81
CA GLN A 118 -19.54 5.26 -7.16
C GLN A 118 -21.06 5.06 -7.21
N ARG A 119 -21.56 3.98 -6.59
CA ARG A 119 -22.96 3.59 -6.65
C ARG A 119 -23.85 4.46 -5.76
N THR A 120 -23.40 4.73 -4.52
CA THR A 120 -24.22 5.42 -3.52
C THR A 120 -24.03 6.94 -3.59
N MET A 121 -22.79 7.41 -3.79
CA MET A 121 -22.45 8.84 -3.74
C MET A 121 -22.27 9.47 -5.15
N GLY A 122 -22.21 8.65 -6.21
CA GLY A 122 -22.10 9.13 -7.59
C GLY A 122 -20.70 9.62 -7.98
N TYR A 123 -19.65 9.34 -7.22
CA TYR A 123 -18.27 9.79 -7.49
C TYR A 123 -17.67 9.07 -8.70
N ASN A 124 -16.69 9.71 -9.35
CA ASN A 124 -15.69 8.97 -10.11
C ASN A 124 -14.86 8.12 -9.14
N ILE A 125 -14.38 6.97 -9.59
CA ILE A 125 -13.48 6.13 -8.82
C ILE A 125 -12.24 5.79 -9.63
N ILE A 126 -11.10 5.72 -8.98
CA ILE A 126 -9.86 5.18 -9.51
C ILE A 126 -9.19 4.33 -8.42
N LEU A 127 -8.78 3.14 -8.80
CA LEU A 127 -8.23 2.13 -7.93
C LEU A 127 -6.87 1.70 -8.51
N PRO A 128 -5.76 2.31 -8.06
CA PRO A 128 -4.43 1.92 -8.48
C PRO A 128 -4.03 0.54 -7.94
N ASP A 129 -3.28 -0.21 -8.73
CA ASP A 129 -2.39 -1.25 -8.20
C ASP A 129 -1.12 -0.56 -7.67
N LEU A 130 -0.76 -0.83 -6.41
CA LEU A 130 0.46 -0.32 -5.81
C LEU A 130 1.69 -0.92 -6.49
N HIS A 131 2.86 -0.32 -6.26
CA HIS A 131 4.15 -0.83 -6.72
C HIS A 131 4.32 -2.32 -6.40
N ALA A 132 4.78 -3.10 -7.36
CA ALA A 132 4.95 -4.56 -7.28
C ALA A 132 3.66 -5.37 -7.07
N HIS A 133 2.47 -4.78 -7.23
CA HIS A 133 1.18 -5.46 -7.11
C HIS A 133 0.38 -5.42 -8.43
N GLY A 134 -0.54 -6.37 -8.57
CA GLY A 134 -1.44 -6.46 -9.73
C GLY A 134 -0.70 -6.42 -11.06
N LEU A 135 -1.02 -5.46 -11.93
CA LEU A 135 -0.34 -5.20 -13.19
C LEU A 135 0.69 -4.06 -13.13
N SER A 136 0.93 -3.47 -11.97
CA SER A 136 1.99 -2.49 -11.76
C SER A 136 3.36 -3.15 -11.72
N GLU A 137 4.36 -2.50 -12.33
CA GLU A 137 5.76 -2.90 -12.23
C GLU A 137 6.31 -2.63 -10.84
N GLY A 138 7.50 -3.17 -10.56
CA GLY A 138 8.22 -3.02 -9.30
C GLY A 138 8.82 -4.34 -8.84
N ASP A 139 9.86 -4.25 -8.03
CA ASP A 139 10.62 -5.41 -7.54
C ASP A 139 10.48 -5.64 -6.04
N ASP A 140 9.96 -4.64 -5.29
CA ASP A 140 9.77 -4.70 -3.86
C ASP A 140 8.45 -4.09 -3.40
N VAL A 141 7.85 -4.65 -2.37
CA VAL A 141 6.70 -4.05 -1.68
C VAL A 141 7.19 -2.91 -0.78
N GLN A 142 6.59 -1.74 -0.94
CA GLN A 142 7.09 -0.50 -0.32
C GLN A 142 6.38 -0.14 0.99
N MET A 143 5.48 -1.00 1.46
CA MET A 143 4.77 -0.87 2.73
C MET A 143 4.16 0.52 2.97
N GLY A 144 3.60 1.12 1.93
CA GLY A 144 2.99 2.45 2.00
C GLY A 144 3.98 3.63 2.04
N TRP A 145 5.26 3.38 2.31
CA TRP A 145 6.21 4.49 2.50
C TRP A 145 6.58 5.20 1.21
N LYS A 146 7.01 4.49 0.19
CA LYS A 146 7.25 5.08 -1.13
C LYS A 146 5.97 5.15 -1.95
N ASP A 147 5.08 4.15 -1.81
CA ASP A 147 3.76 4.11 -2.47
C ASP A 147 2.96 5.41 -2.31
N ARG A 148 3.14 6.14 -1.19
CA ARG A 148 2.46 7.43 -0.98
C ARG A 148 2.74 8.44 -2.09
N LYS A 149 3.95 8.41 -2.67
CA LYS A 149 4.34 9.30 -3.78
C LYS A 149 3.65 8.89 -5.08
N ASP A 150 3.52 7.59 -5.29
CA ASP A 150 2.81 7.03 -6.44
C ASP A 150 1.32 7.35 -6.36
N ILE A 151 0.72 7.20 -5.18
CA ILE A 151 -0.68 7.59 -4.96
C ILE A 151 -0.86 9.10 -5.13
N LEU A 152 0.06 9.94 -4.68
CA LEU A 152 0.02 11.38 -4.94
C LEU A 152 0.03 11.65 -6.46
N HIS A 153 0.86 10.95 -7.21
CA HIS A 153 0.90 11.05 -8.68
C HIS A 153 -0.43 10.60 -9.31
N TRP A 154 -0.99 9.46 -8.85
CA TRP A 154 -2.30 8.99 -9.29
C TRP A 154 -3.42 9.99 -9.01
N THR A 155 -3.37 10.73 -7.88
CA THR A 155 -4.37 11.80 -7.65
C THR A 155 -4.27 12.90 -8.70
N SER A 156 -3.06 13.24 -9.16
CA SER A 156 -2.88 14.24 -10.22
C SER A 156 -3.37 13.74 -11.59
N VAL A 157 -3.18 12.45 -11.86
CA VAL A 157 -3.71 11.80 -13.06
C VAL A 157 -5.24 11.79 -13.02
N ALA A 158 -5.82 11.41 -11.90
CA ALA A 158 -7.27 11.39 -11.69
C ALA A 158 -7.88 12.80 -11.83
N GLU A 159 -7.20 13.83 -11.32
CA GLU A 159 -7.65 15.22 -11.47
C GLU A 159 -7.75 15.59 -12.95
N ARG A 160 -6.73 15.33 -13.75
CA ARG A 160 -6.75 15.60 -15.21
C ARG A 160 -7.77 14.74 -15.93
N MET A 161 -7.85 13.44 -15.58
CA MET A 161 -8.73 12.47 -16.21
C MET A 161 -10.21 12.81 -15.99
N PHE A 162 -10.59 13.23 -14.78
CA PHE A 162 -11.97 13.44 -14.39
C PHE A 162 -12.39 14.91 -14.31
N ARG A 163 -11.52 15.83 -14.72
CA ARG A 163 -11.86 17.27 -14.75
C ARG A 163 -13.17 17.51 -15.47
N SER A 164 -14.05 18.24 -14.84
CA SER A 164 -15.36 18.60 -15.35
C SER A 164 -15.50 20.12 -15.48
N GLN A 165 -16.10 20.60 -16.57
CA GLN A 165 -16.37 22.03 -16.72
C GLN A 165 -17.42 22.46 -15.68
N GLY A 166 -17.17 23.57 -15.04
CA GLY A 166 -18.08 24.17 -14.04
C GLY A 166 -17.99 23.57 -12.63
N HIS A 167 -17.17 22.54 -12.39
CA HIS A 167 -17.01 21.94 -11.07
C HIS A 167 -15.54 21.85 -10.66
N ALA A 168 -15.23 22.34 -9.47
CA ALA A 168 -13.91 22.18 -8.88
C ALA A 168 -13.64 20.71 -8.51
N SER A 169 -12.43 20.21 -8.76
CA SER A 169 -12.04 18.86 -8.38
C SER A 169 -12.01 18.73 -6.85
N GLN A 170 -12.62 17.67 -6.33
CA GLN A 170 -12.63 17.30 -4.92
C GLN A 170 -12.36 15.80 -4.80
N MET A 171 -11.30 15.45 -4.06
CA MET A 171 -10.90 14.06 -3.92
C MET A 171 -10.88 13.62 -2.47
N VAL A 172 -11.29 12.38 -2.25
CA VAL A 172 -10.99 11.58 -1.07
C VAL A 172 -9.96 10.52 -1.47
N VAL A 173 -8.98 10.29 -0.60
CA VAL A 173 -8.08 9.14 -0.69
C VAL A 173 -8.46 8.19 0.44
N HIS A 174 -8.86 6.97 0.09
CA HIS A 174 -9.31 5.94 1.01
C HIS A 174 -8.42 4.71 0.86
N GLY A 175 -7.73 4.33 1.90
CA GLY A 175 -6.88 3.14 1.93
C GLY A 175 -7.34 2.11 2.94
N VAL A 176 -7.08 0.84 2.63
CA VAL A 176 -7.38 -0.32 3.50
C VAL A 176 -6.08 -1.03 3.86
N SER A 177 -5.83 -1.32 5.15
CA SER A 177 -4.64 -2.03 5.64
C SER A 177 -3.33 -1.32 5.22
N MET A 178 -2.43 -1.94 4.47
CA MET A 178 -1.25 -1.26 3.90
C MET A 178 -1.64 -0.03 3.06
N GLY A 179 -2.78 -0.06 2.37
CA GLY A 179 -3.33 1.10 1.67
C GLY A 179 -3.74 2.23 2.62
N ALA A 180 -4.22 1.90 3.82
CA ALA A 180 -4.50 2.87 4.87
C ALA A 180 -3.20 3.51 5.40
N ALA A 181 -2.16 2.69 5.65
CA ALA A 181 -0.84 3.20 5.98
C ALA A 181 -0.27 4.10 4.87
N THR A 182 -0.46 3.72 3.59
CA THR A 182 -0.12 4.56 2.43
C THR A 182 -0.84 5.91 2.47
N THR A 183 -2.15 5.90 2.75
CA THR A 183 -3.01 7.08 2.84
C THR A 183 -2.59 7.99 4.01
N MET A 184 -2.31 7.41 5.17
CA MET A 184 -1.76 8.13 6.33
C MET A 184 -0.39 8.72 6.02
N CYS A 185 0.49 7.96 5.38
CA CYS A 185 1.81 8.45 4.96
C CYS A 185 1.69 9.61 3.96
N LEU A 186 0.77 9.53 3.00
CA LEU A 186 0.49 10.59 2.04
C LEU A 186 -0.02 11.86 2.72
N SER A 187 -0.85 11.73 3.75
CA SER A 187 -1.50 12.87 4.41
C SER A 187 -0.53 13.87 5.04
N GLY A 188 0.68 13.42 5.39
CA GLY A 188 1.75 14.26 5.93
C GLY A 188 2.64 14.93 4.90
N ASP A 189 2.46 14.64 3.61
CA ASP A 189 3.16 15.30 2.51
C ASP A 189 2.41 16.59 2.08
N ALA A 190 3.05 17.43 1.26
CA ALA A 190 2.41 18.60 0.66
C ALA A 190 1.37 18.16 -0.37
N THR A 191 0.13 18.00 0.04
CA THR A 191 -0.96 17.53 -0.82
C THR A 191 -1.74 18.68 -1.47
N PRO A 192 -2.09 18.57 -2.77
CA PRO A 192 -2.86 19.59 -3.49
C PRO A 192 -4.22 19.90 -2.83
N ALA A 193 -4.75 21.09 -3.09
CA ALA A 193 -6.01 21.56 -2.51
C ALA A 193 -7.24 20.74 -2.93
N TYR A 194 -7.18 20.07 -4.08
CA TYR A 194 -8.25 19.19 -4.55
C TYR A 194 -8.38 17.90 -3.72
N ILE A 195 -7.34 17.44 -3.01
CA ILE A 195 -7.47 16.38 -2.00
C ILE A 195 -8.09 17.02 -0.77
N ARG A 196 -9.33 16.66 -0.46
CA ARG A 196 -10.14 17.30 0.58
C ARG A 196 -10.09 16.58 1.92
N CYS A 197 -9.98 15.27 1.90
CA CYS A 197 -9.96 14.44 3.09
C CYS A 197 -9.34 13.07 2.80
N PHE A 198 -9.06 12.36 3.88
CA PHE A 198 -8.51 11.02 3.88
C PHE A 198 -9.42 10.07 4.67
N VAL A 199 -9.40 8.80 4.29
CA VAL A 199 -10.01 7.70 5.07
C VAL A 199 -8.95 6.62 5.24
N GLU A 200 -8.63 6.32 6.47
CA GLU A 200 -7.81 5.18 6.83
C GLU A 200 -8.70 4.09 7.40
N ASP A 201 -8.57 2.87 6.88
CA ASP A 201 -9.35 1.70 7.29
C ASP A 201 -8.37 0.58 7.66
N CYS A 202 -8.24 0.32 8.97
CA CYS A 202 -7.37 -0.69 9.60
C CYS A 202 -5.89 -0.62 9.20
N GLY A 203 -5.30 0.58 9.17
CA GLY A 203 -3.88 0.78 8.92
C GLY A 203 -3.01 0.62 10.17
N TYR A 204 -1.70 0.43 9.97
CA TYR A 204 -0.71 0.32 11.04
C TYR A 204 0.00 1.65 11.30
N THR A 205 0.56 1.79 12.50
CA THR A 205 1.24 2.99 12.99
C THR A 205 2.60 3.22 12.34
N SER A 206 3.34 2.14 12.10
CA SER A 206 4.63 2.17 11.40
C SER A 206 4.98 0.78 10.85
N VAL A 207 5.87 0.74 9.87
CA VAL A 207 6.43 -0.55 9.39
C VAL A 207 7.23 -1.24 10.48
N TRP A 208 7.86 -0.48 11.38
CA TRP A 208 8.57 -1.04 12.51
C TRP A 208 7.62 -1.82 13.44
N ASP A 209 6.51 -1.22 13.83
CA ASP A 209 5.54 -1.84 14.73
C ASP A 209 4.88 -3.06 14.08
N GLU A 210 4.47 -2.94 12.82
CA GLU A 210 3.86 -4.02 12.04
C GLU A 210 4.78 -5.24 11.92
N PHE A 211 6.03 -5.03 11.49
CA PHE A 211 6.97 -6.12 11.34
C PHE A 211 7.46 -6.68 12.68
N GLY A 212 7.59 -5.84 13.72
CA GLY A 212 7.93 -6.29 15.07
C GLY A 212 6.85 -7.22 15.64
N TRP A 213 5.58 -6.84 15.45
CA TRP A 213 4.44 -7.66 15.88
C TRP A 213 4.36 -8.98 15.10
N GLU A 214 4.46 -8.96 13.78
CA GLU A 214 4.45 -10.13 12.92
C GLU A 214 5.63 -11.08 13.21
N ALA A 215 6.84 -10.56 13.40
CA ALA A 215 8.03 -11.33 13.74
C ALA A 215 7.85 -12.07 15.10
N LYS A 216 7.32 -11.38 16.09
CA LYS A 216 7.02 -11.97 17.40
C LYS A 216 5.90 -13.01 17.30
N LYS A 217 4.80 -12.70 16.61
CA LYS A 217 3.62 -13.56 16.53
C LYS A 217 3.86 -14.83 15.71
N ARG A 218 4.53 -14.69 14.55
CA ARG A 218 4.73 -15.82 13.60
C ARG A 218 5.96 -16.65 13.91
N PHE A 219 7.04 -16.01 14.33
CA PHE A 219 8.35 -16.67 14.47
C PHE A 219 8.85 -16.71 15.92
N GLY A 220 8.20 -16.02 16.85
CA GLY A 220 8.62 -15.98 18.24
C GLY A 220 9.96 -15.29 18.46
N VAL A 221 10.47 -14.52 17.49
CA VAL A 221 11.79 -13.86 17.55
C VAL A 221 11.67 -12.46 18.16
N PRO A 222 12.67 -12.06 19.00
CA PRO A 222 12.73 -10.71 19.53
C PRO A 222 13.16 -9.71 18.44
N GLU A 223 12.80 -8.45 18.64
CA GLU A 223 13.17 -7.38 17.70
C GLU A 223 14.69 -7.24 17.54
N PHE A 224 15.44 -7.27 18.64
CA PHE A 224 16.90 -7.21 18.61
C PHE A 224 17.50 -8.62 18.52
N PRO A 225 18.50 -8.84 17.63
CA PRO A 225 19.11 -7.88 16.70
C PRO A 225 18.43 -7.85 15.32
N LEU A 226 17.50 -8.77 15.04
CA LEU A 226 17.03 -9.10 13.70
C LEU A 226 16.31 -7.92 13.01
N MET A 227 15.38 -7.24 13.71
CA MET A 227 14.66 -6.09 13.16
C MET A 227 15.62 -4.95 12.77
N TYR A 228 16.65 -4.71 13.59
CA TYR A 228 17.64 -3.66 13.32
C TYR A 228 18.49 -3.96 12.09
N THR A 229 18.95 -5.20 11.94
CA THR A 229 19.73 -5.62 10.77
C THR A 229 18.88 -5.66 9.51
N THR A 230 17.64 -6.17 9.59
CA THR A 230 16.69 -6.18 8.45
C THR A 230 16.35 -4.76 8.01
N SER A 231 16.08 -3.85 8.95
CA SER A 231 15.81 -2.43 8.64
C SER A 231 17.03 -1.73 8.01
N ALA A 232 18.25 -2.04 8.47
CA ALA A 232 19.48 -1.51 7.86
C ALA A 232 19.71 -2.06 6.45
N LEU A 233 19.43 -3.33 6.21
CA LEU A 233 19.46 -3.93 4.86
C LEU A 233 18.40 -3.32 3.95
N CYS A 234 17.19 -3.10 4.44
CA CYS A 234 16.13 -2.39 3.69
C CYS A 234 16.60 -1.00 3.26
N LYS A 235 17.28 -0.26 4.17
CA LYS A 235 17.87 1.05 3.83
C LYS A 235 18.92 0.95 2.74
N LEU A 236 19.77 -0.07 2.80
CA LEU A 236 20.84 -0.27 1.83
C LEU A 236 20.32 -0.69 0.45
N MET A 237 19.33 -1.62 0.41
CA MET A 237 18.83 -2.22 -0.82
C MET A 237 17.74 -1.38 -1.48
N TYR A 238 16.81 -0.87 -0.70
CA TYR A 238 15.59 -0.19 -1.18
C TYR A 238 15.55 1.30 -0.89
N GLY A 239 16.56 1.86 -0.17
CA GLY A 239 16.70 3.30 0.06
C GLY A 239 15.83 3.86 1.18
N TRP A 240 15.11 3.02 1.96
CA TRP A 240 14.30 3.43 3.11
C TRP A 240 14.44 2.44 4.26
N SER A 241 14.16 2.88 5.49
CA SER A 241 14.23 2.04 6.70
C SER A 241 12.86 1.92 7.37
N PHE A 242 12.66 0.86 8.15
CA PHE A 242 11.40 0.63 8.87
C PHE A 242 11.08 1.78 9.83
N GLY A 243 12.08 2.40 10.46
CA GLY A 243 11.91 3.53 11.37
C GLY A 243 11.54 4.85 10.68
N GLU A 244 11.87 5.01 9.38
CA GLU A 244 11.43 6.14 8.58
C GLU A 244 9.95 6.01 8.18
N ALA A 245 9.51 4.79 7.93
CA ALA A 245 8.17 4.48 7.44
C ALA A 245 7.15 4.47 8.60
N SER A 246 6.80 5.67 9.07
CA SER A 246 5.86 5.86 10.18
C SER A 246 4.64 6.67 9.74
N ALA A 247 3.51 5.99 9.63
CA ALA A 247 2.22 6.59 9.36
C ALA A 247 1.82 7.58 10.48
N LEU A 248 2.07 7.20 11.74
CA LEU A 248 1.79 8.05 12.89
C LEU A 248 2.52 9.40 12.82
N LYS A 249 3.81 9.41 12.45
CA LYS A 249 4.58 10.66 12.28
C LYS A 249 4.09 11.51 11.13
N GLN A 250 3.52 10.90 10.11
CA GLN A 250 2.97 11.62 8.96
C GLN A 250 1.58 12.19 9.27
N VAL A 251 0.71 11.42 9.92
CA VAL A 251 -0.59 11.91 10.37
C VAL A 251 -0.46 13.13 11.28
N ALA A 252 0.55 13.19 12.15
CA ALA A 252 0.82 14.35 12.99
C ALA A 252 1.09 15.65 12.20
N LYS A 253 1.40 15.57 10.90
CA LYS A 253 1.61 16.71 10.00
C LYS A 253 0.35 17.00 9.14
N CYS A 254 -0.67 16.15 9.21
CA CYS A 254 -1.87 16.30 8.40
C CYS A 254 -2.74 17.45 8.93
N HIS A 255 -3.13 18.36 8.01
CA HIS A 255 -4.03 19.46 8.32
C HIS A 255 -5.42 19.32 7.66
N LYS A 256 -5.68 18.18 7.02
CA LYS A 256 -6.95 17.89 6.36
C LYS A 256 -7.77 16.90 7.19
N PRO A 257 -9.09 16.92 7.07
CA PRO A 257 -9.93 15.91 7.74
C PRO A 257 -9.51 14.49 7.41
N MET A 258 -9.45 13.61 8.40
CA MET A 258 -9.20 12.20 8.25
C MET A 258 -10.22 11.40 9.06
N LEU A 259 -10.87 10.44 8.43
CA LEU A 259 -11.70 9.44 9.09
C LEU A 259 -10.84 8.22 9.41
N PHE A 260 -10.87 7.78 10.66
CA PHE A 260 -10.23 6.56 11.12
C PHE A 260 -11.29 5.48 11.33
N ILE A 261 -11.08 4.30 10.71
CA ILE A 261 -11.91 3.12 10.85
C ILE A 261 -11.01 1.98 11.33
N HIS A 262 -11.34 1.39 12.47
CA HIS A 262 -10.53 0.31 13.03
C HIS A 262 -11.38 -0.68 13.80
N GLY A 263 -11.07 -1.96 13.70
CA GLY A 263 -11.77 -3.01 14.42
C GLY A 263 -11.39 -3.00 15.90
N SER A 264 -12.37 -3.07 16.79
CA SER A 264 -12.13 -3.08 18.25
C SER A 264 -11.32 -4.30 18.77
N LYS A 265 -11.12 -5.31 17.92
CA LYS A 265 -10.34 -6.52 18.19
C LYS A 265 -9.10 -6.64 17.31
N ASP A 266 -8.82 -5.65 16.51
CA ASP A 266 -7.64 -5.55 15.67
C ASP A 266 -6.49 -5.04 16.55
N THR A 267 -5.46 -5.89 16.79
CA THR A 267 -4.38 -5.64 17.74
C THR A 267 -3.02 -5.88 17.12
#